data_4e3ad34133b2c5ff72d414b31cd39927
#
_entry.id   4e3ad34133b2c5ff72d414b31cd39927
#
_cell.length_a   1.000
_cell.length_b   1.000
_cell.length_c   1.000
_cell.angle_alpha   90.00
_cell.angle_beta   90.00
_cell.angle_gamma   90.00
#
_symmetry.space_group_name_H-M   'P 1'
#
loop_
_entity.id
_entity.type
_entity.pdbx_description
1 polymer ?
#
loop_
_entity_poly.entity_id
_entity_poly.type
_entity_poly.pdbx_seq_one_letter_code
_entity_poly.pdbx_strand_id
1 'polypeptide(L)'
;MIVAAGLDLLVGDPRWCPHPVVGMGRVISGLRNWIEPWAGDRPFRLRAGGCLITFVLVLGSGGAGWLLERLILPQSPLPHPLASLLVVIALASALAARSLRDSVLAVLQALPNLPSARDRLSWIVGRDVSQLDQDDILRASAETASENAVDGLFAPLFWMLIGAGLWKAGFSQGPGPLALAWAFKASSTLDSMLGYKHGRLRWLGTAGARLDDLLTWLPCRLVLITLPLVSLSW
;
A
#
# COMPACT_ATOMS: atom_id res chain seq x y z
N MET A 1 -13.10 10.09 4.11
CA MET A 1 -11.81 10.22 3.43
C MET A 1 -10.97 11.36 3.99
N ILE A 2 -11.41 12.63 3.97
CA ILE A 2 -10.63 13.77 4.53
C ILE A 2 -10.27 13.52 6.00
N VAL A 3 -11.22 13.08 6.83
CA VAL A 3 -10.97 12.74 8.24
C VAL A 3 -9.97 11.58 8.37
N ALA A 4 -10.03 10.57 7.51
CA ALA A 4 -9.09 9.45 7.52
C ALA A 4 -7.67 9.90 7.13
N ALA A 5 -7.53 10.77 6.12
CA ALA A 5 -6.24 11.35 5.75
C ALA A 5 -5.68 12.26 6.87
N GLY A 6 -6.54 13.05 7.52
CA GLY A 6 -6.15 13.83 8.71
C GLY A 6 -5.70 12.93 9.86
N LEU A 7 -6.37 11.80 10.09
CA LEU A 7 -6.02 10.84 11.13
C LEU A 7 -4.65 10.19 10.85
N ASP A 8 -4.39 9.76 9.61
CA ASP A 8 -3.06 9.24 9.22
C ASP A 8 -1.96 10.28 9.43
N LEU A 9 -2.17 11.53 9.01
CA LEU A 9 -1.19 12.61 9.19
C LEU A 9 -0.91 12.94 10.66
N LEU A 10 -1.92 12.86 11.53
CA LEU A 10 -1.81 13.23 12.95
C LEU A 10 -1.30 12.07 13.82
N VAL A 11 -1.77 10.85 13.56
CA VAL A 11 -1.51 9.68 14.41
C VAL A 11 -0.49 8.74 13.74
N GLY A 12 -0.58 8.55 12.42
CA GLY A 12 0.19 7.55 11.68
C GLY A 12 -0.19 6.12 12.07
N ASP A 13 0.79 5.20 11.94
CA ASP A 13 0.62 3.77 12.23
C ASP A 13 1.26 3.40 13.58
N PRO A 14 0.51 3.40 14.69
CA PRO A 14 1.05 3.01 15.98
C PRO A 14 1.46 1.53 15.99
N ARG A 15 2.69 1.24 16.41
CA ARG A 15 3.26 -0.12 16.40
C ARG A 15 2.49 -1.15 17.22
N TRP A 16 1.69 -0.71 18.19
CA TRP A 16 0.85 -1.57 19.03
C TRP A 16 -0.49 -1.93 18.37
N CYS A 17 -0.91 -1.20 17.35
CA CYS A 17 -2.18 -1.44 16.66
C CYS A 17 -2.01 -2.53 15.59
N PRO A 18 -2.88 -3.55 15.55
CA PRO A 18 -2.89 -4.52 14.47
C PRO A 18 -3.11 -3.81 13.13
N HIS A 19 -2.11 -3.84 12.25
CA HIS A 19 -2.19 -3.16 10.96
C HIS A 19 -2.62 -4.14 9.85
N PRO A 20 -3.62 -3.80 9.01
CA PRO A 20 -4.12 -4.68 7.95
C PRO A 20 -3.01 -5.19 7.02
N VAL A 21 -2.04 -4.34 6.66
CA VAL A 21 -0.90 -4.71 5.80
C VAL A 21 -0.05 -5.82 6.43
N VAL A 22 0.13 -5.81 7.77
CA VAL A 22 0.84 -6.90 8.48
C VAL A 22 0.04 -8.20 8.36
N GLY A 23 -1.28 -8.14 8.45
CA GLY A 23 -2.18 -9.27 8.20
C GLY A 23 -2.05 -9.80 6.77
N MET A 24 -2.06 -8.90 5.78
CA MET A 24 -1.84 -9.22 4.36
C MET A 24 -0.49 -9.93 4.17
N GLY A 25 0.59 -9.41 4.74
CA GLY A 25 1.92 -10.01 4.67
C GLY A 25 1.98 -11.41 5.29
N ARG A 26 1.29 -11.66 6.40
CA ARG A 26 1.18 -12.99 7.01
C ARG A 26 0.45 -13.98 6.09
N VAL A 27 -0.63 -13.56 5.46
CA VAL A 27 -1.38 -14.38 4.50
C VAL A 27 -0.51 -14.71 3.28
N ILE A 28 0.20 -13.73 2.73
CA ILE A 28 1.16 -13.95 1.62
C ILE A 28 2.20 -14.99 2.01
N SER A 29 2.84 -14.82 3.17
CA SER A 29 3.88 -15.74 3.65
C SER A 29 3.32 -17.15 3.89
N GLY A 30 2.14 -17.26 4.47
CA GLY A 30 1.47 -18.54 4.71
C GLY A 30 1.15 -19.28 3.40
N LEU A 31 0.53 -18.60 2.44
CA LEU A 31 0.22 -19.17 1.13
C LEU A 31 1.49 -19.53 0.35
N ARG A 32 2.51 -18.67 0.41
CA ARG A 32 3.80 -18.92 -0.21
C ARG A 32 4.46 -20.20 0.33
N ASN A 33 4.49 -20.35 1.67
CA ASN A 33 5.06 -21.54 2.32
C ASN A 33 4.34 -22.83 1.94
N TRP A 34 3.07 -22.76 1.59
CA TRP A 34 2.29 -23.90 1.10
C TRP A 34 2.50 -24.16 -0.39
N ILE A 35 2.57 -23.11 -1.21
CA ILE A 35 2.64 -23.20 -2.68
C ILE A 35 4.05 -23.56 -3.17
N GLU A 36 5.11 -22.95 -2.61
CA GLU A 36 6.48 -23.17 -3.10
C GLU A 36 6.93 -24.66 -3.05
N PRO A 37 6.67 -25.44 -1.96
CA PRO A 37 7.00 -26.85 -1.94
C PRO A 37 6.22 -27.67 -2.99
N TRP A 38 4.94 -27.35 -3.19
CA TRP A 38 4.10 -28.00 -4.20
C TRP A 38 4.52 -27.65 -5.64
N ALA A 39 4.86 -26.41 -5.88
CA ALA A 39 5.23 -25.93 -7.20
C ALA A 39 6.64 -26.36 -7.61
N GLY A 40 7.56 -26.51 -6.64
CA GLY A 40 8.98 -26.75 -6.89
C GLY A 40 9.58 -25.61 -7.73
N ASP A 41 10.43 -25.97 -8.71
CA ASP A 41 11.06 -25.01 -9.63
C ASP A 41 10.32 -24.91 -10.98
N ARG A 42 9.06 -25.38 -11.06
CA ARG A 42 8.28 -25.36 -12.30
C ARG A 42 7.64 -23.99 -12.54
N PRO A 43 8.05 -23.23 -13.58
CA PRO A 43 7.58 -21.86 -13.81
C PRO A 43 6.06 -21.75 -13.93
N PHE A 44 5.41 -22.70 -14.59
CA PHE A 44 3.95 -22.71 -14.76
C PHE A 44 3.22 -22.86 -13.41
N ARG A 45 3.65 -23.78 -12.55
CA ARG A 45 3.05 -23.98 -11.22
C ARG A 45 3.27 -22.77 -10.31
N LEU A 46 4.47 -22.17 -10.36
CA LEU A 46 4.76 -20.94 -9.61
C LEU A 46 3.88 -19.78 -10.08
N ARG A 47 3.66 -19.60 -11.39
CA ARG A 47 2.75 -18.60 -11.91
C ARG A 47 1.30 -18.85 -11.48
N ALA A 48 0.81 -20.08 -11.60
CA ALA A 48 -0.53 -20.44 -11.15
C ALA A 48 -0.72 -20.20 -9.63
N GLY A 49 0.29 -20.58 -8.83
CA GLY A 49 0.32 -20.27 -7.41
C GLY A 49 0.32 -18.76 -7.11
N GLY A 50 1.10 -17.99 -7.86
CA GLY A 50 1.11 -16.53 -7.76
C GLY A 50 -0.25 -15.89 -8.10
N CYS A 51 -0.90 -16.38 -9.16
CA CYS A 51 -2.28 -15.96 -9.48
C CYS A 51 -3.24 -16.28 -8.33
N LEU A 52 -3.13 -17.46 -7.73
CA LEU A 52 -3.98 -17.85 -6.60
C LEU A 52 -3.74 -16.95 -5.38
N ILE A 53 -2.47 -16.67 -5.02
CA ILE A 53 -2.14 -15.75 -3.91
C ILE A 53 -2.74 -14.38 -4.19
N THR A 54 -2.55 -13.86 -5.41
CA THR A 54 -3.06 -12.55 -5.81
C THR A 54 -4.58 -12.49 -5.69
N PHE A 55 -5.27 -13.49 -6.24
CA PHE A 55 -6.73 -13.58 -6.18
C PHE A 55 -7.26 -13.63 -4.74
N VAL A 56 -6.70 -14.53 -3.92
CA VAL A 56 -7.11 -14.70 -2.52
C VAL A 56 -6.88 -13.41 -1.72
N LEU A 57 -5.71 -12.79 -1.89
CA LEU A 57 -5.37 -11.62 -1.10
C LEU A 57 -6.18 -10.39 -1.51
N VAL A 58 -6.28 -10.11 -2.81
CA VAL A 58 -6.99 -8.92 -3.32
C VAL A 58 -8.49 -9.01 -3.04
N LEU A 59 -9.12 -10.16 -3.35
CA LEU A 59 -10.54 -10.35 -3.07
C LEU A 59 -10.81 -10.47 -1.56
N GLY A 60 -9.94 -11.13 -0.81
CA GLY A 60 -10.08 -11.25 0.64
C GLY A 60 -9.97 -9.89 1.33
N SER A 61 -8.98 -9.07 0.95
CA SER A 61 -8.80 -7.72 1.51
C SER A 61 -9.92 -6.76 1.08
N GLY A 62 -10.27 -6.76 -0.21
CA GLY A 62 -11.38 -5.96 -0.73
C GLY A 62 -12.72 -6.39 -0.12
N GLY A 63 -12.95 -7.70 0.01
CA GLY A 63 -14.14 -8.26 0.66
C GLY A 63 -14.23 -7.90 2.15
N ALA A 64 -13.12 -7.96 2.88
CA ALA A 64 -13.06 -7.50 4.27
C ALA A 64 -13.39 -6.01 4.40
N GLY A 65 -12.81 -5.18 3.52
CA GLY A 65 -13.16 -3.75 3.45
C GLY A 65 -14.64 -3.52 3.16
N TRP A 66 -15.18 -4.24 2.18
CA TRP A 66 -16.60 -4.18 1.84
C TRP A 66 -17.51 -4.61 3.01
N LEU A 67 -17.15 -5.66 3.74
CA LEU A 67 -17.91 -6.08 4.93
C LEU A 67 -17.88 -5.03 6.03
N LEU A 68 -16.75 -4.39 6.28
CA LEU A 68 -16.66 -3.29 7.23
C LEU A 68 -17.51 -2.08 6.81
N GLU A 69 -17.58 -1.76 5.52
CA GLU A 69 -18.46 -0.72 5.01
C GLU A 69 -19.94 -1.00 5.26
N ARG A 70 -20.35 -2.28 5.35
CA ARG A 70 -21.72 -2.65 5.69
C ARG A 70 -22.13 -2.25 7.11
N LEU A 71 -21.16 -2.03 7.99
CA LEU A 71 -21.44 -1.58 9.35
C LEU A 71 -22.04 -0.16 9.41
N ILE A 72 -21.88 0.65 8.35
CA ILE A 72 -22.48 2.00 8.28
C ILE A 72 -23.95 1.98 7.81
N LEU A 73 -24.39 0.85 7.22
CA LEU A 73 -25.75 0.75 6.71
C LEU A 73 -26.80 0.75 7.83
N PRO A 74 -28.05 1.24 7.56
CA PRO A 74 -29.09 1.33 8.57
C PRO A 74 -29.46 0.02 9.27
N GLN A 75 -29.20 -1.11 8.62
CA GLN A 75 -29.47 -2.44 9.17
C GLN A 75 -28.33 -2.98 10.05
N SER A 76 -27.26 -2.22 10.25
CA SER A 76 -26.13 -2.63 11.09
C SER A 76 -26.55 -2.79 12.56
N PRO A 77 -26.04 -3.82 13.25
CA PRO A 77 -26.24 -3.96 14.70
C PRO A 77 -25.46 -2.95 15.52
N LEU A 78 -24.49 -2.26 14.91
CA LEU A 78 -23.64 -1.28 15.61
C LEU A 78 -24.25 0.12 15.57
N PRO A 79 -24.09 0.92 16.65
CA PRO A 79 -24.41 2.33 16.63
C PRO A 79 -23.65 3.07 15.52
N HIS A 80 -24.36 3.88 14.75
CA HIS A 80 -23.79 4.58 13.59
C HIS A 80 -22.47 5.35 13.88
N PRO A 81 -22.30 6.06 15.02
CA PRO A 81 -21.03 6.74 15.33
C PRO A 81 -19.86 5.75 15.48
N LEU A 82 -20.09 4.60 16.12
CA LEU A 82 -19.06 3.58 16.30
C LEU A 82 -18.68 2.91 14.98
N ALA A 83 -19.67 2.56 14.15
CA ALA A 83 -19.46 2.01 12.82
C ALA A 83 -18.65 2.99 11.94
N SER A 84 -19.01 4.28 11.96
CA SER A 84 -18.31 5.32 11.23
C SER A 84 -16.87 5.51 11.70
N LEU A 85 -16.62 5.47 13.01
CA LEU A 85 -15.27 5.53 13.57
C LEU A 85 -14.41 4.35 13.12
N LEU A 86 -14.93 3.14 13.17
CA LEU A 86 -14.22 1.93 12.71
C LEU A 86 -13.84 2.03 11.23
N VAL A 87 -14.77 2.48 10.38
CA VAL A 87 -14.49 2.63 8.95
C VAL A 87 -13.48 3.76 8.68
N VAL A 88 -13.52 4.85 9.45
CA VAL A 88 -12.53 5.94 9.33
C VAL A 88 -11.13 5.45 9.71
N ILE A 89 -11.00 4.69 10.80
CA ILE A 89 -9.73 4.08 11.22
C ILE A 89 -9.24 3.09 10.13
N ALA A 90 -10.14 2.26 9.62
CA ALA A 90 -9.81 1.32 8.56
C ALA A 90 -9.40 2.01 7.26
N LEU A 91 -10.00 3.13 6.88
CA LEU A 91 -9.58 3.96 5.75
C LEU A 91 -8.20 4.59 6.00
N ALA A 92 -7.95 5.10 7.22
CA ALA A 92 -6.65 5.65 7.57
C ALA A 92 -5.53 4.60 7.46
N SER A 93 -5.79 3.34 7.84
CA SER A 93 -4.81 2.25 7.73
C SER A 93 -4.40 1.87 6.29
N ALA A 94 -5.10 2.37 5.28
CA ALA A 94 -4.68 2.22 3.88
C ALA A 94 -3.68 3.32 3.45
N LEU A 95 -3.52 4.37 4.26
CA LEU A 95 -2.62 5.50 4.02
C LEU A 95 -1.33 5.36 4.83
N ALA A 96 -0.28 6.01 4.40
CA ALA A 96 1.03 5.96 5.04
C ALA A 96 1.80 7.30 4.91
N ALA A 97 1.07 8.43 4.84
CA ALA A 97 1.69 9.74 4.63
C ALA A 97 2.62 10.14 5.79
N ARG A 98 2.18 9.93 7.04
CA ARG A 98 3.00 10.22 8.20
C ARG A 98 4.21 9.32 8.30
N SER A 99 4.02 8.00 8.17
CA SER A 99 5.13 7.03 8.26
C SER A 99 6.20 7.31 7.19
N LEU A 100 5.79 7.64 5.97
CA LEU A 100 6.70 8.03 4.89
C LEU A 100 7.45 9.31 5.22
N ARG A 101 6.73 10.36 5.63
CA ARG A 101 7.32 11.64 6.04
C ARG A 101 8.36 11.44 7.13
N ASP A 102 8.02 10.74 8.20
CA ASP A 102 8.87 10.54 9.36
C ASP A 102 10.11 9.71 8.98
N SER A 103 9.97 8.71 8.10
CA SER A 103 11.09 7.92 7.59
C SER A 103 12.06 8.76 6.75
N VAL A 104 11.57 9.58 5.85
CA VAL A 104 12.40 10.46 5.01
C VAL A 104 13.08 11.52 5.88
N LEU A 105 12.35 12.15 6.81
CA LEU A 105 12.94 13.14 7.73
C LEU A 105 14.02 12.52 8.60
N ALA A 106 13.88 11.26 9.03
CA ALA A 106 14.93 10.58 9.80
C ALA A 106 16.22 10.40 9.01
N VAL A 107 16.16 10.16 7.69
CA VAL A 107 17.36 10.14 6.82
C VAL A 107 17.96 11.53 6.72
N LEU A 108 17.15 12.54 6.42
CA LEU A 108 17.64 13.92 6.25
C LEU A 108 18.28 14.48 7.52
N GLN A 109 17.71 14.20 8.69
CA GLN A 109 18.29 14.61 9.98
C GLN A 109 19.60 13.88 10.30
N ALA A 110 19.82 12.69 9.75
CA ALA A 110 21.04 11.94 9.92
C ALA A 110 22.17 12.34 8.94
N LEU A 111 21.91 13.16 7.93
CA LEU A 111 22.90 13.55 6.89
C LEU A 111 24.24 14.06 7.41
N PRO A 112 24.34 14.82 8.53
CA PRO A 112 25.65 15.22 9.09
C PRO A 112 26.54 14.03 9.44
N ASN A 113 25.97 12.82 9.61
CA ASN A 113 26.69 11.58 9.87
C ASN A 113 26.33 10.55 8.79
N LEU A 114 27.16 10.45 7.74
CA LEU A 114 26.90 9.56 6.58
C LEU A 114 26.64 8.09 6.96
N PRO A 115 27.38 7.43 7.85
CA PRO A 115 27.07 6.09 8.31
C PRO A 115 25.66 5.96 8.87
N SER A 116 25.23 6.91 9.71
CA SER A 116 23.86 6.92 10.27
C SER A 116 22.79 7.19 9.20
N ALA A 117 23.07 8.09 8.24
CA ALA A 117 22.16 8.38 7.14
C ALA A 117 21.98 7.16 6.22
N ARG A 118 23.06 6.44 5.92
CA ARG A 118 23.02 5.17 5.16
C ARG A 118 22.21 4.11 5.88
N ASP A 119 22.40 3.95 7.20
CA ASP A 119 21.62 3.02 8.01
C ASP A 119 20.12 3.34 7.92
N ARG A 120 19.72 4.61 8.14
CA ARG A 120 18.32 5.04 8.00
C ARG A 120 17.77 4.84 6.60
N LEU A 121 18.56 5.16 5.57
CA LEU A 121 18.15 4.99 4.18
C LEU A 121 17.93 3.50 3.83
N SER A 122 18.76 2.59 4.34
CA SER A 122 18.64 1.14 4.09
C SER A 122 17.29 0.57 4.53
N TRP A 123 16.57 1.24 5.43
CA TRP A 123 15.26 0.78 5.91
C TRP A 123 14.12 1.11 4.95
N ILE A 124 14.34 2.05 4.01
CA ILE A 124 13.32 2.54 3.08
C ILE A 124 13.65 2.32 1.60
N VAL A 125 14.84 1.78 1.31
CA VAL A 125 15.25 1.42 -0.07
C VAL A 125 15.65 -0.05 -0.15
N GLY A 126 15.36 -0.69 -1.28
CA GLY A 126 15.67 -2.10 -1.53
C GLY A 126 17.05 -2.35 -2.17
N ARG A 127 17.97 -1.37 -2.13
CA ARG A 127 19.31 -1.46 -2.75
C ARG A 127 20.43 -1.27 -1.72
N ASP A 128 21.66 -1.68 -2.10
CA ASP A 128 22.84 -1.42 -1.27
C ASP A 128 23.10 0.08 -1.19
N VAL A 129 23.27 0.57 0.03
CA VAL A 129 23.50 1.98 0.35
C VAL A 129 24.88 2.24 0.96
N SER A 130 25.73 1.20 1.10
CA SER A 130 26.97 1.22 1.86
C SER A 130 27.99 2.23 1.35
N GLN A 131 27.97 2.54 0.06
CA GLN A 131 28.93 3.40 -0.61
C GLN A 131 28.36 4.76 -1.07
N LEU A 132 27.07 5.03 -0.78
CA LEU A 132 26.42 6.27 -1.22
C LEU A 132 27.04 7.49 -0.53
N ASP A 133 27.34 8.52 -1.29
CA ASP A 133 27.70 9.84 -0.76
C ASP A 133 26.44 10.64 -0.35
N GLN A 134 26.63 11.88 0.10
CA GLN A 134 25.54 12.72 0.56
C GLN A 134 24.52 13.02 -0.55
N ASP A 135 24.99 13.30 -1.76
CA ASP A 135 24.11 13.63 -2.89
C ASP A 135 23.34 12.40 -3.37
N ASP A 136 23.98 11.24 -3.36
CA ASP A 136 23.33 9.97 -3.66
C ASP A 136 22.28 9.59 -2.63
N ILE A 137 22.53 9.84 -1.33
CA ILE A 137 21.55 9.63 -0.25
C ILE A 137 20.34 10.55 -0.46
N LEU A 138 20.57 11.84 -0.77
CA LEU A 138 19.48 12.79 -1.04
C LEU A 138 18.65 12.36 -2.25
N ARG A 139 19.31 11.97 -3.35
CA ARG A 139 18.64 11.48 -4.56
C ARG A 139 17.81 10.21 -4.26
N ALA A 140 18.41 9.22 -3.60
CA ALA A 140 17.73 7.99 -3.24
C ALA A 140 16.54 8.24 -2.29
N SER A 141 16.68 9.19 -1.37
CA SER A 141 15.56 9.58 -0.49
C SER A 141 14.43 10.24 -1.26
N ALA A 142 14.71 11.10 -2.23
CA ALA A 142 13.70 11.74 -3.08
C ALA A 142 13.02 10.73 -4.01
N GLU A 143 13.77 9.80 -4.61
CA GLU A 143 13.22 8.70 -5.42
C GLU A 143 12.23 7.86 -4.61
N THR A 144 12.69 7.34 -3.46
CA THR A 144 11.86 6.53 -2.57
C THR A 144 10.67 7.30 -1.99
N ALA A 145 10.84 8.57 -1.65
CA ALA A 145 9.74 9.41 -1.19
C ALA A 145 8.65 9.57 -2.25
N SER A 146 9.03 9.82 -3.51
CA SER A 146 8.07 9.98 -4.61
C SER A 146 7.37 8.66 -4.97
N GLU A 147 8.09 7.55 -5.03
CA GLU A 147 7.53 6.22 -5.29
C GLU A 147 6.56 5.81 -4.18
N ASN A 148 7.00 5.83 -2.92
CA ASN A 148 6.15 5.45 -1.80
C ASN A 148 5.00 6.44 -1.53
N ALA A 149 5.10 7.72 -1.98
CA ALA A 149 3.98 8.63 -1.92
C ALA A 149 2.85 8.22 -2.88
N VAL A 150 3.19 7.70 -4.06
CA VAL A 150 2.16 7.14 -4.96
C VAL A 150 1.48 5.95 -4.30
N ASP A 151 2.24 4.95 -3.82
CA ASP A 151 1.71 3.69 -3.31
C ASP A 151 1.10 3.80 -1.90
N GLY A 152 1.61 4.72 -1.09
CA GLY A 152 1.18 4.90 0.31
C GLY A 152 0.14 6.00 0.52
N LEU A 153 -0.09 6.90 -0.46
CA LEU A 153 -1.01 8.01 -0.29
C LEU A 153 -1.90 8.23 -1.52
N PHE A 154 -1.32 8.53 -2.68
CA PHE A 154 -2.09 9.00 -3.82
C PHE A 154 -2.95 7.90 -4.46
N ALA A 155 -2.40 6.71 -4.67
CA ALA A 155 -3.15 5.61 -5.26
C ALA A 155 -4.24 5.07 -4.31
N PRO A 156 -4.01 4.85 -3.00
CA PRO A 156 -5.10 4.55 -2.07
C PRO A 156 -6.21 5.60 -2.10
N LEU A 157 -5.88 6.89 -2.05
CA LEU A 157 -6.87 7.99 -2.12
C LEU A 157 -7.64 7.98 -3.44
N PHE A 158 -6.96 7.74 -4.57
CA PHE A 158 -7.60 7.59 -5.88
C PHE A 158 -8.63 6.46 -5.86
N TRP A 159 -8.28 5.29 -5.35
CA TRP A 159 -9.19 4.15 -5.28
C TRP A 159 -10.34 4.38 -4.29
N MET A 160 -10.09 5.10 -3.20
CA MET A 160 -11.17 5.57 -2.30
C MET A 160 -12.15 6.48 -3.03
N LEU A 161 -11.65 7.41 -3.87
CA LEU A 161 -12.49 8.32 -4.65
C LEU A 161 -13.33 7.57 -5.69
N ILE A 162 -12.76 6.56 -6.36
CA ILE A 162 -13.50 5.68 -7.28
C ILE A 162 -14.63 4.96 -6.53
N GLY A 163 -14.35 4.37 -5.36
CA GLY A 163 -15.36 3.70 -4.54
C GLY A 163 -16.47 4.64 -4.09
N ALA A 164 -16.13 5.86 -3.68
CA ALA A 164 -17.13 6.87 -3.34
C ALA A 164 -17.98 7.30 -4.55
N GLY A 165 -17.33 7.42 -5.73
CA GLY A 165 -18.01 7.70 -6.98
C GLY A 165 -19.01 6.60 -7.36
N LEU A 166 -18.66 5.33 -7.19
CA LEU A 166 -19.57 4.20 -7.42
C LEU A 166 -20.80 4.27 -6.50
N TRP A 167 -20.61 4.57 -5.22
CA TRP A 167 -21.73 4.72 -4.29
C TRP A 167 -22.63 5.89 -4.67
N LYS A 168 -22.05 7.03 -5.05
CA LYS A 168 -22.81 8.20 -5.52
C LYS A 168 -23.56 7.92 -6.82
N ALA A 169 -23.02 7.05 -7.67
CA ALA A 169 -23.69 6.59 -8.92
C ALA A 169 -24.81 5.55 -8.70
N GLY A 170 -25.15 5.22 -7.44
CA GLY A 170 -26.23 4.31 -7.10
C GLY A 170 -25.79 2.87 -6.78
N PHE A 171 -24.48 2.54 -6.88
CA PHE A 171 -23.95 1.21 -6.54
C PHE A 171 -23.61 1.06 -5.05
N SER A 172 -24.44 1.60 -4.16
CA SER A 172 -24.18 1.64 -2.70
C SER A 172 -24.06 0.25 -2.06
N GLN A 173 -24.58 -0.80 -2.72
CA GLN A 173 -24.44 -2.19 -2.30
C GLN A 173 -23.11 -2.82 -2.78
N GLY A 174 -22.41 -2.20 -3.72
CA GLY A 174 -21.12 -2.66 -4.23
C GLY A 174 -19.94 -2.26 -3.34
N PRO A 175 -18.71 -2.57 -3.79
CA PRO A 175 -17.49 -2.16 -3.10
C PRO A 175 -17.39 -0.62 -3.06
N GLY A 176 -17.08 -0.10 -1.88
CA GLY A 176 -16.92 1.32 -1.64
C GLY A 176 -15.47 1.76 -1.47
N PRO A 177 -15.24 2.92 -0.84
CA PRO A 177 -13.90 3.50 -0.64
C PRO A 177 -12.92 2.57 0.03
N LEU A 178 -13.33 1.91 1.12
CA LEU A 178 -12.46 1.02 1.90
C LEU A 178 -12.15 -0.28 1.16
N ALA A 179 -13.17 -0.86 0.53
CA ALA A 179 -13.02 -2.09 -0.25
C ALA A 179 -11.97 -1.91 -1.36
N LEU A 180 -12.06 -0.81 -2.13
CA LEU A 180 -11.14 -0.54 -3.23
C LEU A 180 -9.75 -0.15 -2.72
N ALA A 181 -9.64 0.63 -1.64
CA ALA A 181 -8.35 0.99 -1.06
C ALA A 181 -7.62 -0.24 -0.50
N TRP A 182 -8.32 -1.15 0.18
CA TRP A 182 -7.69 -2.37 0.70
C TRP A 182 -7.37 -3.39 -0.40
N ALA A 183 -8.17 -3.48 -1.46
CA ALA A 183 -7.83 -4.27 -2.63
C ALA A 183 -6.56 -3.76 -3.32
N PHE A 184 -6.45 -2.44 -3.50
CA PHE A 184 -5.22 -1.79 -3.98
C PHE A 184 -4.03 -2.08 -3.04
N LYS A 185 -4.20 -1.86 -1.72
CA LYS A 185 -3.12 -2.07 -0.75
C LYS A 185 -2.64 -3.51 -0.71
N ALA A 186 -3.54 -4.48 -0.94
CA ALA A 186 -3.19 -5.88 -1.11
C ALA A 186 -2.31 -6.12 -2.34
N SER A 187 -2.62 -5.46 -3.47
CA SER A 187 -1.81 -5.52 -4.70
C SER A 187 -0.41 -4.95 -4.47
N SER A 188 -0.31 -3.75 -3.91
CA SER A 188 0.96 -3.09 -3.59
C SER A 188 1.81 -3.93 -2.60
N THR A 189 1.16 -4.56 -1.59
CA THR A 189 1.86 -5.45 -0.66
C THR A 189 2.39 -6.72 -1.36
N LEU A 190 1.64 -7.26 -2.32
CA LEU A 190 2.08 -8.40 -3.14
C LEU A 190 3.31 -8.05 -3.96
N ASP A 191 3.32 -6.89 -4.63
CA ASP A 191 4.48 -6.45 -5.38
C ASP A 191 5.70 -6.25 -4.47
N SER A 192 5.54 -5.55 -3.36
CA SER A 192 6.60 -5.33 -2.37
C SER A 192 7.20 -6.63 -1.82
N MET A 193 6.41 -7.70 -1.66
CA MET A 193 6.87 -8.98 -1.09
C MET A 193 7.31 -10.01 -2.12
N LEU A 194 6.71 -10.01 -3.30
CA LEU A 194 6.90 -11.06 -4.32
C LEU A 194 7.38 -10.53 -5.67
N GLY A 195 7.35 -9.21 -5.93
CA GLY A 195 7.63 -8.60 -7.24
C GLY A 195 9.09 -8.68 -7.72
N TYR A 196 9.95 -9.39 -7.00
CA TYR A 196 11.36 -9.52 -7.33
C TYR A 196 11.62 -10.44 -8.54
N LYS A 197 12.52 -10.02 -9.45
CA LYS A 197 12.82 -10.71 -10.72
C LYS A 197 13.90 -11.80 -10.58
N HIS A 198 14.14 -12.34 -9.38
CA HIS A 198 15.15 -13.37 -9.14
C HIS A 198 14.53 -14.65 -8.55
N GLY A 199 15.18 -15.78 -8.79
CA GLY A 199 14.79 -17.08 -8.27
C GLY A 199 13.33 -17.45 -8.61
N ARG A 200 12.65 -18.09 -7.66
CA ARG A 200 11.24 -18.50 -7.79
C ARG A 200 10.26 -17.29 -7.83
N LEU A 201 10.64 -16.18 -7.19
CA LEU A 201 9.81 -14.98 -7.13
C LEU A 201 9.56 -14.40 -8.53
N ARG A 202 10.51 -14.53 -9.47
CA ARG A 202 10.34 -14.13 -10.86
C ARG A 202 9.03 -14.66 -11.48
N TRP A 203 8.61 -15.85 -11.06
CA TRP A 203 7.41 -16.51 -11.59
C TRP A 203 6.21 -16.32 -10.64
N LEU A 204 6.46 -16.48 -9.34
CA LEU A 204 5.42 -16.38 -8.31
C LEU A 204 4.84 -14.98 -8.20
N GLY A 205 5.68 -13.93 -8.24
CA GLY A 205 5.26 -12.53 -8.10
C GLY A 205 4.64 -11.92 -9.36
N THR A 206 4.68 -12.62 -10.52
CA THR A 206 4.28 -12.03 -11.81
C THR A 206 2.86 -11.46 -11.81
N ALA A 207 1.89 -12.14 -11.18
CA ALA A 207 0.49 -11.70 -11.19
C ALA A 207 0.28 -10.46 -10.30
N GLY A 208 0.84 -10.48 -9.09
CA GLY A 208 0.79 -9.35 -8.15
C GLY A 208 1.44 -8.10 -8.74
N ALA A 209 2.68 -8.21 -9.23
CA ALA A 209 3.42 -7.10 -9.82
C ALA A 209 2.68 -6.47 -11.00
N ARG A 210 2.16 -7.28 -11.93
CA ARG A 210 1.40 -6.75 -13.07
C ARG A 210 0.08 -6.09 -12.67
N LEU A 211 -0.58 -6.63 -11.65
CA LEU A 211 -1.80 -6.02 -11.13
C LEU A 211 -1.48 -4.69 -10.47
N ASP A 212 -0.41 -4.61 -9.71
CA ASP A 212 0.04 -3.37 -9.08
C ASP A 212 0.40 -2.31 -10.13
N ASP A 213 1.21 -2.66 -11.13
CA ASP A 213 1.52 -1.78 -12.27
C ASP A 213 0.23 -1.23 -12.92
N LEU A 214 -0.79 -2.07 -13.11
CA LEU A 214 -2.07 -1.67 -13.72
C LEU A 214 -2.85 -0.72 -12.82
N LEU A 215 -2.95 -1.02 -11.52
CA LEU A 215 -3.73 -0.23 -10.57
C LEU A 215 -3.03 1.09 -10.22
N THR A 216 -1.71 1.15 -10.29
CA THR A 216 -0.89 2.35 -10.05
C THR A 216 -0.74 3.22 -11.30
N TRP A 217 -1.00 2.66 -12.50
CA TRP A 217 -0.75 3.34 -13.78
C TRP A 217 -1.43 4.71 -13.90
N LEU A 218 -2.71 4.82 -13.58
CA LEU A 218 -3.45 6.08 -13.66
C LEU A 218 -3.12 7.01 -12.49
N PRO A 219 -3.14 6.58 -11.21
CA PRO A 219 -2.71 7.41 -10.09
C PRO A 219 -1.34 8.06 -10.29
N CYS A 220 -0.35 7.30 -10.74
CA CYS A 220 1.01 7.81 -10.99
C CYS A 220 1.02 8.96 -12.02
N ARG A 221 0.24 8.85 -13.10
CA ARG A 221 0.14 9.91 -14.13
C ARG A 221 -0.56 11.15 -13.62
N LEU A 222 -1.60 10.98 -12.81
CA LEU A 222 -2.28 12.11 -12.19
C LEU A 222 -1.34 12.87 -11.26
N VAL A 223 -0.53 12.15 -10.46
CA VAL A 223 0.48 12.75 -9.57
C VAL A 223 1.55 13.47 -10.39
N LEU A 224 2.04 12.87 -11.48
CA LEU A 224 3.02 13.48 -12.38
C LEU A 224 2.56 14.82 -12.96
N ILE A 225 1.26 14.97 -13.22
CA ILE A 225 0.67 16.21 -13.74
C ILE A 225 0.38 17.21 -12.62
N THR A 226 -0.17 16.75 -11.49
CA THR A 226 -0.66 17.63 -10.43
C THR A 226 0.45 18.19 -9.54
N LEU A 227 1.49 17.41 -9.22
CA LEU A 227 2.59 17.86 -8.38
C LEU A 227 3.33 19.08 -8.93
N PRO A 228 3.76 19.11 -10.22
CA PRO A 228 4.37 20.29 -10.80
C PRO A 228 3.44 21.51 -10.81
N LEU A 229 2.14 21.31 -11.10
CA LEU A 229 1.17 22.41 -11.12
C LEU A 229 1.01 23.04 -9.74
N VAL A 230 0.99 22.23 -8.68
CA VAL A 230 0.93 22.74 -7.30
C VAL A 230 2.25 23.42 -6.93
N SER A 231 3.40 22.88 -7.32
CA SER A 231 4.72 23.48 -7.00
C SER A 231 4.96 24.84 -7.68
N LEU A 232 4.35 25.08 -8.85
CA LEU A 232 4.41 26.37 -9.56
C LEU A 232 3.51 27.45 -8.92
N SER A 233 2.62 27.07 -8.00
CA SER A 233 1.72 28.01 -7.31
C SER A 233 2.29 28.56 -6.00
N TRP A 234 3.52 28.18 -5.64
CA TRP A 234 4.29 28.67 -4.49
C TRP A 234 5.50 29.47 -4.97
#